data_fdf004f6e7db3d53e946465527bf0f55
#
_entry.id   fdf004f6e7db3d53e946465527bf0f55
#
_cell.length_a   1.000
_cell.length_b   1.000
_cell.length_c   1.000
_cell.angle_alpha   90.00
_cell.angle_beta   90.00
_cell.angle_gamma   90.00
#
_symmetry.space_group_name_H-M   'P 1'
#
loop_
_entity.id
_entity.type
_entity.pdbx_description
1 polymer ?
#
loop_
_entity_poly.entity_id
_entity_poly.type
_entity_poly.pdbx_seq_one_letter_code
_entity_poly.pdbx_strand_id
1 'polypeptide(L)'
;MTGFITHCWKSAGFNLRRCCRWLLWAWLMACAPVWAQTSSADMSEFKVERQDGSLLLNVQLKLELGPALEDALVKGLAVHFVADAEVMRDRWYWYDKKLGMVSRYYRLAYQPLTRRWRLNVSSEPIAHSGVTSSLSQNFESLREAIDVIRRQTSWKVADMSDIDLDARQYVAYRFRLDVSQLPRPFQIAAGNQADWRLDIARSLRLTSDMVR
;
A
#
# COMPACT_ATOMS: atom_id res chain seq x y z
N MET A 1 -32.31 -82.36 -28.04
CA MET A 1 -31.67 -81.54 -29.06
C MET A 1 -31.33 -80.19 -28.42
N THR A 2 -30.09 -80.01 -28.05
CA THR A 2 -29.55 -78.90 -27.25
C THR A 2 -28.93 -77.92 -28.20
N GLY A 3 -29.47 -76.68 -28.21
CA GLY A 3 -28.89 -75.58 -28.98
C GLY A 3 -28.13 -74.62 -28.07
N PHE A 4 -26.81 -74.62 -28.14
CA PHE A 4 -25.90 -73.71 -27.48
C PHE A 4 -25.86 -72.38 -28.24
N ILE A 5 -26.30 -71.29 -27.61
CA ILE A 5 -26.07 -69.94 -28.11
C ILE A 5 -24.81 -69.37 -27.44
N THR A 6 -23.71 -69.33 -28.15
CA THR A 6 -22.49 -68.66 -27.72
C THR A 6 -22.59 -67.15 -27.99
N HIS A 7 -22.75 -66.37 -26.90
CA HIS A 7 -22.60 -64.91 -26.93
C HIS A 7 -21.13 -64.53 -27.13
N CYS A 8 -20.84 -63.98 -28.28
CA CYS A 8 -19.54 -63.39 -28.59
C CYS A 8 -19.39 -62.06 -27.86
N TRP A 9 -18.65 -62.03 -26.75
CA TRP A 9 -18.27 -60.81 -26.04
C TRP A 9 -17.13 -60.11 -26.79
N LYS A 10 -17.44 -59.05 -27.53
CA LYS A 10 -16.46 -58.15 -28.09
C LYS A 10 -15.77 -57.41 -26.95
N SER A 11 -14.56 -57.76 -26.60
CA SER A 11 -13.66 -57.01 -25.72
C SER A 11 -13.34 -55.69 -26.39
N ALA A 12 -13.99 -54.61 -25.96
CA ALA A 12 -13.58 -53.26 -26.28
C ALA A 12 -12.22 -53.00 -25.61
N GLY A 13 -11.17 -53.02 -26.36
CA GLY A 13 -9.82 -52.69 -25.88
C GLY A 13 -9.76 -51.25 -25.40
N PHE A 14 -9.99 -51.09 -24.11
CA PHE A 14 -9.86 -49.80 -23.44
C PHE A 14 -8.40 -49.40 -23.43
N ASN A 15 -8.02 -48.46 -24.31
CA ASN A 15 -6.64 -47.99 -24.40
C ASN A 15 -6.27 -47.17 -23.16
N LEU A 16 -5.92 -47.86 -22.09
CA LEU A 16 -5.53 -47.30 -20.78
C LEU A 16 -4.40 -46.25 -20.92
N ARG A 17 -3.52 -46.45 -21.91
CA ARG A 17 -2.42 -45.50 -22.22
C ARG A 17 -2.93 -44.15 -22.78
N ARG A 18 -4.05 -44.14 -23.51
CA ARG A 18 -4.67 -42.90 -24.01
C ARG A 18 -5.39 -42.14 -22.88
N CYS A 19 -6.12 -42.84 -22.03
CA CYS A 19 -6.77 -42.23 -20.87
C CYS A 19 -5.76 -41.62 -19.87
N CYS A 20 -4.64 -42.30 -19.56
CA CYS A 20 -3.61 -41.72 -18.71
C CYS A 20 -2.96 -40.46 -19.31
N ARG A 21 -2.79 -40.40 -20.62
CA ARG A 21 -2.27 -39.17 -21.26
C ARG A 21 -3.25 -38.00 -21.17
N TRP A 22 -4.55 -38.26 -21.35
CA TRP A 22 -5.58 -37.21 -21.21
C TRP A 22 -5.72 -36.74 -19.75
N LEU A 23 -5.61 -37.62 -18.76
CA LEU A 23 -5.63 -37.28 -17.35
C LEU A 23 -4.38 -36.47 -16.94
N LEU A 24 -3.21 -36.79 -17.47
CA LEU A 24 -2.00 -36.00 -17.25
C LEU A 24 -2.10 -34.58 -17.86
N TRP A 25 -2.66 -34.47 -19.06
CA TRP A 25 -2.90 -33.17 -19.70
C TRP A 25 -3.95 -32.33 -18.96
N ALA A 26 -5.02 -32.96 -18.46
CA ALA A 26 -6.04 -32.28 -17.64
C ALA A 26 -5.47 -31.79 -16.30
N TRP A 27 -4.54 -32.54 -15.72
CA TRP A 27 -3.87 -32.18 -14.46
C TRP A 27 -2.86 -31.02 -14.66
N LEU A 28 -2.17 -30.97 -15.80
CA LEU A 28 -1.27 -29.86 -16.15
C LEU A 28 -2.01 -28.55 -16.42
N MET A 29 -3.23 -28.61 -16.96
CA MET A 29 -4.08 -27.42 -17.20
C MET A 29 -4.74 -26.88 -15.92
N ALA A 30 -4.82 -27.67 -14.85
CA ALA A 30 -5.39 -27.22 -13.57
C ALA A 30 -4.44 -26.35 -12.72
N CYS A 31 -3.15 -26.27 -13.08
CA CYS A 31 -2.20 -25.32 -12.52
C CYS A 31 -2.36 -23.93 -13.19
N ALA A 32 -3.54 -23.30 -13.10
CA ALA A 32 -3.67 -21.89 -13.38
C ALA A 32 -2.82 -21.13 -12.36
N PRO A 33 -1.93 -20.21 -12.77
CA PRO A 33 -1.22 -19.37 -11.82
C PRO A 33 -2.23 -18.55 -11.05
N VAL A 34 -2.39 -18.83 -9.77
CA VAL A 34 -3.09 -17.94 -8.85
C VAL A 34 -2.24 -16.69 -8.76
N TRP A 35 -2.66 -15.64 -9.42
CA TRP A 35 -2.04 -14.33 -9.29
C TRP A 35 -2.35 -13.83 -7.87
N ALA A 36 -1.39 -13.98 -6.98
CA ALA A 36 -1.48 -13.44 -5.64
C ALA A 36 -1.48 -11.90 -5.79
N GLN A 37 -2.61 -11.27 -5.51
CA GLN A 37 -2.70 -9.82 -5.39
C GLN A 37 -1.99 -9.43 -4.11
N THR A 38 -0.81 -8.86 -4.23
CA THR A 38 -0.06 -8.28 -3.11
C THR A 38 -0.42 -6.82 -2.96
N SER A 39 -0.31 -6.28 -1.74
CA SER A 39 -0.43 -4.84 -1.53
C SER A 39 0.60 -4.13 -2.40
N SER A 40 0.13 -3.14 -3.15
CA SER A 40 1.00 -2.33 -3.99
C SER A 40 0.78 -0.86 -3.71
N ALA A 41 1.84 -0.11 -3.82
CA ALA A 41 1.79 1.32 -3.76
C ALA A 41 2.76 1.92 -4.79
N ASP A 42 2.28 2.89 -5.54
CA ASP A 42 3.04 3.68 -6.52
C ASP A 42 2.60 5.14 -6.43
N MET A 43 3.36 6.02 -7.02
CA MET A 43 3.09 7.45 -7.01
C MET A 43 2.72 7.92 -8.41
N SER A 44 1.47 8.36 -8.58
CA SER A 44 0.97 8.85 -9.86
C SER A 44 1.31 10.32 -10.09
N GLU A 45 1.33 11.12 -9.04
CA GLU A 45 1.66 12.55 -9.11
C GLU A 45 2.52 12.96 -7.92
N PHE A 46 3.55 13.76 -8.19
CA PHE A 46 4.42 14.34 -7.18
C PHE A 46 4.83 15.73 -7.65
N LYS A 47 4.18 16.75 -7.09
CA LYS A 47 4.42 18.15 -7.44
C LYS A 47 4.72 18.97 -6.21
N VAL A 48 5.58 19.94 -6.39
CA VAL A 48 5.93 20.93 -5.39
C VAL A 48 5.58 22.30 -5.95
N GLU A 49 4.83 23.08 -5.19
CA GLU A 49 4.34 24.40 -5.59
C GLU A 49 4.65 25.42 -4.49
N ARG A 50 4.90 26.65 -4.90
CA ARG A 50 5.01 27.78 -3.98
C ARG A 50 3.66 28.47 -3.85
N GLN A 51 3.20 28.62 -2.63
CA GLN A 51 2.02 29.43 -2.34
C GLN A 51 2.20 30.16 -1.00
N ASP A 52 1.87 31.45 -0.97
CA ASP A 52 1.87 32.29 0.25
C ASP A 52 3.18 32.23 1.05
N GLY A 53 4.33 32.21 0.37
CA GLY A 53 5.62 32.13 1.02
C GLY A 53 5.96 30.78 1.65
N SER A 54 5.18 29.76 1.35
CA SER A 54 5.39 28.38 1.81
C SER A 54 5.60 27.44 0.63
N LEU A 55 6.33 26.37 0.86
CA LEU A 55 6.50 25.27 -0.07
C LEU A 55 5.43 24.22 0.21
N LEU A 56 4.52 24.04 -0.74
CA LEU A 56 3.44 23.07 -0.66
C LEU A 56 3.73 21.85 -1.50
N LEU A 57 3.43 20.68 -0.95
CA LEU A 57 3.58 19.40 -1.59
C LEU A 57 2.20 18.84 -1.97
N ASN A 58 2.07 18.43 -3.22
CA ASN A 58 0.91 17.72 -3.75
C ASN A 58 1.35 16.32 -4.18
N VAL A 59 0.77 15.31 -3.56
CA VAL A 59 1.06 13.89 -3.84
C VAL A 59 -0.23 13.15 -4.13
N GLN A 60 -0.21 12.35 -5.18
CA GLN A 60 -1.26 11.38 -5.45
C GLN A 60 -0.67 9.96 -5.53
N LEU A 61 -1.11 9.12 -4.62
CA LEU A 61 -0.68 7.73 -4.53
C LEU A 61 -1.66 6.80 -5.27
N LYS A 62 -1.13 5.78 -5.91
CA LYS A 62 -1.86 4.57 -6.28
C LYS A 62 -1.64 3.56 -5.16
N LEU A 63 -2.57 3.44 -4.25
CA LEU A 63 -2.49 2.55 -3.10
C LEU A 63 -3.52 1.43 -3.26
N GLU A 64 -3.06 0.20 -3.35
CA GLU A 64 -3.90 -0.99 -3.36
C GLU A 64 -3.54 -1.86 -2.17
N LEU A 65 -4.52 -2.18 -1.36
CA LEU A 65 -4.34 -3.06 -0.22
C LEU A 65 -4.46 -4.51 -0.68
N GLY A 66 -3.55 -5.36 -0.22
CA GLY A 66 -3.67 -6.79 -0.46
C GLY A 66 -4.74 -7.44 0.41
N PRO A 67 -5.23 -8.61 0.02
CA PRO A 67 -6.34 -9.28 0.69
C PRO A 67 -6.06 -9.59 2.17
N ALA A 68 -4.83 -9.91 2.53
CA ALA A 68 -4.47 -10.16 3.93
C ALA A 68 -4.59 -8.90 4.81
N LEU A 69 -4.27 -7.72 4.25
CA LEU A 69 -4.40 -6.45 4.95
C LEU A 69 -5.87 -6.01 5.06
N GLU A 70 -6.66 -6.21 4.01
CA GLU A 70 -8.12 -5.95 4.03
C GLU A 70 -8.84 -6.84 5.03
N ASP A 71 -8.54 -8.14 5.05
CA ASP A 71 -9.08 -9.10 6.01
C ASP A 71 -8.77 -8.71 7.46
N ALA A 72 -7.55 -8.27 7.73
CA ALA A 72 -7.15 -7.81 9.05
C ALA A 72 -7.94 -6.56 9.47
N LEU A 73 -8.12 -5.60 8.56
CA LEU A 73 -8.94 -4.40 8.79
C LEU A 73 -10.40 -4.77 9.12
N VAL A 74 -11.03 -5.66 8.33
CA VAL A 74 -12.43 -6.11 8.57
C VAL A 74 -12.58 -6.81 9.90
N LYS A 75 -11.56 -7.52 10.36
CA LYS A 75 -11.49 -8.14 11.71
C LYS A 75 -11.30 -7.13 12.84
N GLY A 76 -11.24 -5.84 12.51
CA GLY A 76 -11.11 -4.74 13.49
C GLY A 76 -9.69 -4.36 13.86
N LEU A 77 -8.68 -4.90 13.16
CA LEU A 77 -7.30 -4.48 13.35
C LEU A 77 -7.12 -3.05 12.81
N ALA A 78 -6.57 -2.15 13.63
CA ALA A 78 -6.21 -0.83 13.16
C ALA A 78 -4.87 -0.87 12.43
N VAL A 79 -4.82 -0.26 11.26
CA VAL A 79 -3.63 -0.16 10.42
C VAL A 79 -3.12 1.27 10.41
N HIS A 80 -1.82 1.44 10.53
CA HIS A 80 -1.16 2.74 10.62
C HIS A 80 -0.29 2.97 9.39
N PHE A 81 -0.46 4.14 8.77
CA PHE A 81 0.41 4.59 7.68
C PHE A 81 1.11 5.88 8.11
N VAL A 82 2.32 6.07 7.61
CA VAL A 82 3.12 7.27 7.84
C VAL A 82 3.55 7.84 6.51
N ALA A 83 3.28 9.11 6.31
CA ALA A 83 3.83 9.89 5.22
C ALA A 83 4.83 10.89 5.80
N ASP A 84 6.05 10.84 5.34
CA ASP A 84 7.13 11.75 5.71
C ASP A 84 7.51 12.59 4.49
N ALA A 85 7.65 13.90 4.67
CA ALA A 85 8.16 14.81 3.67
C ALA A 85 9.33 15.60 4.28
N GLU A 86 10.48 15.56 3.62
CA GLU A 86 11.70 16.19 4.07
C GLU A 86 12.24 17.12 2.99
N VAL A 87 12.72 18.30 3.39
CA VAL A 87 13.51 19.16 2.54
C VAL A 87 14.98 18.99 2.89
N MET A 88 15.76 18.59 1.89
CA MET A 88 17.16 18.25 2.03
C MET A 88 18.01 19.16 1.15
N ARG A 89 19.19 19.56 1.67
CA ARG A 89 20.23 20.24 0.90
C ARG A 89 21.36 19.27 0.61
N ASP A 90 21.64 19.05 -0.66
CA ASP A 90 22.73 18.22 -1.15
C ASP A 90 24.10 18.87 -0.78
N ARG A 91 25.01 18.09 -0.22
CA ARG A 91 26.37 18.51 0.14
C ARG A 91 27.39 17.55 -0.45
N TRP A 92 28.33 18.07 -1.23
CA TRP A 92 29.31 17.27 -1.97
C TRP A 92 30.32 16.50 -1.09
N TYR A 93 30.53 16.92 0.18
CA TYR A 93 31.59 16.38 1.05
C TYR A 93 31.09 15.87 2.43
N TRP A 94 29.77 15.87 2.66
CA TRP A 94 29.15 15.47 3.94
C TRP A 94 27.76 14.91 3.69
N TYR A 95 27.12 14.40 4.76
CA TYR A 95 25.72 14.01 4.67
C TYR A 95 24.85 15.21 4.30
N ASP A 96 23.77 14.94 3.56
CA ASP A 96 22.79 15.96 3.18
C ASP A 96 22.22 16.64 4.43
N LYS A 97 22.07 17.95 4.37
CA LYS A 97 21.52 18.71 5.48
C LYS A 97 20.01 18.70 5.39
N LYS A 98 19.34 18.18 6.43
CA LYS A 98 17.89 18.31 6.60
C LYS A 98 17.58 19.76 6.98
N LEU A 99 16.74 20.42 6.17
CA LEU A 99 16.28 21.79 6.39
C LEU A 99 14.92 21.78 7.12
N GLY A 100 14.06 20.83 6.79
CA GLY A 100 12.77 20.64 7.43
C GLY A 100 12.25 19.22 7.26
N MET A 101 11.41 18.79 8.19
CA MET A 101 10.69 17.52 8.11
C MET A 101 9.30 17.70 8.66
N VAL A 102 8.33 17.22 7.94
CA VAL A 102 6.95 17.12 8.38
C VAL A 102 6.44 15.72 8.16
N SER A 103 5.66 15.23 9.11
CA SER A 103 5.09 13.89 9.04
C SER A 103 3.58 13.97 9.15
N ARG A 104 2.91 13.02 8.53
CA ARG A 104 1.46 12.84 8.65
C ARG A 104 1.17 11.38 8.94
N TYR A 105 0.47 11.15 10.03
CA TYR A 105 0.13 9.83 10.53
C TYR A 105 -1.33 9.54 10.25
N TYR A 106 -1.61 8.36 9.70
CA TYR A 106 -2.95 7.88 9.39
C TYR A 106 -3.22 6.62 10.18
N ARG A 107 -4.36 6.56 10.86
CA ARG A 107 -4.85 5.36 11.52
C ARG A 107 -6.19 4.99 10.93
N LEU A 108 -6.24 3.89 10.18
CA LEU A 108 -7.43 3.35 9.56
C LEU A 108 -7.92 2.15 10.36
N ALA A 109 -9.19 2.14 10.72
CA ALA A 109 -9.81 1.04 11.44
C ALA A 109 -11.27 0.86 11.01
N TYR A 110 -11.70 -0.39 10.90
CA TYR A 110 -13.11 -0.74 10.73
C TYR A 110 -13.78 -0.85 12.09
N GLN A 111 -15.00 -0.33 12.20
CA GLN A 111 -15.84 -0.41 13.40
C GLN A 111 -17.01 -1.38 13.13
N PRO A 112 -16.95 -2.63 13.60
CA PRO A 112 -17.99 -3.63 13.30
C PRO A 112 -19.38 -3.25 13.80
N LEU A 113 -19.48 -2.58 14.97
CA LEU A 113 -20.75 -2.19 15.58
C LEU A 113 -21.52 -1.16 14.73
N THR A 114 -20.80 -0.19 14.15
CA THR A 114 -21.41 0.87 13.33
C THR A 114 -21.30 0.57 11.84
N ARG A 115 -20.55 -0.49 11.47
CA ARG A 115 -20.20 -0.85 10.09
C ARG A 115 -19.58 0.31 9.31
N ARG A 116 -18.77 1.15 9.98
CA ARG A 116 -18.11 2.32 9.39
C ARG A 116 -16.60 2.20 9.48
N TRP A 117 -15.95 2.83 8.51
CA TRP A 117 -14.52 2.98 8.47
C TRP A 117 -14.14 4.30 9.14
N ARG A 118 -13.26 4.23 10.13
CA ARG A 118 -12.73 5.42 10.80
C ARG A 118 -11.31 5.66 10.38
N LEU A 119 -11.05 6.86 9.88
CA LEU A 119 -9.73 7.37 9.54
C LEU A 119 -9.38 8.52 10.48
N ASN A 120 -8.30 8.37 11.22
CA ASN A 120 -7.71 9.43 12.01
C ASN A 120 -6.44 9.93 11.30
N VAL A 121 -6.32 11.25 11.17
CA VAL A 121 -5.16 11.92 10.58
C VAL A 121 -4.57 12.86 11.61
N SER A 122 -3.25 12.78 11.81
CA SER A 122 -2.52 13.61 12.78
C SER A 122 -1.15 14.02 12.22
N SER A 123 -0.61 15.13 12.67
CA SER A 123 0.78 15.55 12.45
C SER A 123 1.76 14.92 13.46
N GLU A 124 1.24 14.28 14.50
CA GLU A 124 2.03 13.61 15.54
C GLU A 124 1.70 12.12 15.56
N PRO A 125 2.63 11.27 16.06
CA PRO A 125 2.37 9.84 16.22
C PRO A 125 1.09 9.57 17.01
N ILE A 126 0.17 8.80 16.46
CA ILE A 126 -1.11 8.47 17.10
C ILE A 126 -0.86 7.38 18.14
N ALA A 127 -0.68 7.77 19.41
CA ALA A 127 -0.53 6.83 20.50
C ALA A 127 -1.87 6.14 20.84
N HIS A 128 -1.79 4.92 21.39
CA HIS A 128 -2.98 4.13 21.76
C HIS A 128 -3.78 4.74 22.92
N SER A 129 -3.19 5.65 23.70
CA SER A 129 -3.74 6.15 24.95
C SER A 129 -3.65 7.65 25.15
N GLY A 130 -3.36 8.44 24.13
CA GLY A 130 -3.15 9.89 24.26
C GLY A 130 -4.20 10.73 23.57
N VAL A 131 -4.47 11.91 24.16
CA VAL A 131 -5.22 12.98 23.52
C VAL A 131 -4.31 13.65 22.50
N THR A 132 -4.15 13.00 21.34
CA THR A 132 -3.44 13.61 20.22
C THR A 132 -4.43 14.40 19.40
N SER A 133 -4.08 15.62 18.98
CA SER A 133 -4.89 16.43 18.06
C SER A 133 -4.99 15.71 16.72
N SER A 134 -5.99 14.85 16.58
CA SER A 134 -6.24 14.09 15.36
C SER A 134 -7.59 14.45 14.75
N LEU A 135 -7.61 14.66 13.44
CA LEU A 135 -8.84 14.78 12.69
C LEU A 135 -9.41 13.38 12.47
N SER A 136 -10.59 13.12 13.04
CA SER A 136 -11.29 11.85 12.88
C SER A 136 -12.43 11.97 11.87
N GLN A 137 -12.44 11.12 10.86
CA GLN A 137 -13.47 11.04 9.84
C GLN A 137 -14.04 9.62 9.76
N ASN A 138 -15.34 9.50 9.48
CA ASN A 138 -16.01 8.23 9.29
C ASN A 138 -16.50 8.12 7.85
N PHE A 139 -16.30 6.93 7.25
CA PHE A 139 -16.65 6.62 5.87
C PHE A 139 -17.53 5.38 5.83
N GLU A 140 -18.33 5.26 4.77
CA GLU A 140 -19.19 4.09 4.56
C GLU A 140 -18.43 2.94 3.91
N SER A 141 -17.41 3.25 3.10
CA SER A 141 -16.60 2.27 2.38
C SER A 141 -15.10 2.42 2.67
N LEU A 142 -14.38 1.29 2.56
CA LEU A 142 -12.91 1.27 2.62
C LEU A 142 -12.32 2.15 1.51
N ARG A 143 -12.91 2.11 0.32
CA ARG A 143 -12.44 2.88 -0.84
C ARG A 143 -12.42 4.37 -0.55
N GLU A 144 -13.50 4.92 0.00
CA GLU A 144 -13.57 6.35 0.37
C GLU A 144 -12.47 6.73 1.37
N ALA A 145 -12.27 5.90 2.40
CA ALA A 145 -11.23 6.16 3.40
C ALA A 145 -9.81 6.12 2.78
N ILE A 146 -9.57 5.16 1.87
CA ILE A 146 -8.30 5.04 1.15
C ILE A 146 -8.10 6.21 0.17
N ASP A 147 -9.15 6.70 -0.47
CA ASP A 147 -9.05 7.83 -1.40
C ASP A 147 -8.59 9.12 -0.70
N VAL A 148 -8.92 9.29 0.58
CA VAL A 148 -8.38 10.40 1.40
C VAL A 148 -6.88 10.22 1.65
N ILE A 149 -6.43 9.00 1.94
CA ILE A 149 -5.00 8.71 2.13
C ILE A 149 -4.22 8.90 0.83
N ARG A 150 -4.81 8.49 -0.31
CA ARG A 150 -4.20 8.60 -1.64
C ARG A 150 -3.95 10.04 -2.05
N ARG A 151 -4.84 10.97 -1.66
CA ARG A 151 -4.79 12.36 -2.08
C ARG A 151 -4.27 13.25 -0.96
N GLN A 152 -3.03 13.66 -1.08
CA GLN A 152 -2.38 14.56 -0.15
C GLN A 152 -2.08 15.87 -0.88
N THR A 153 -2.95 16.86 -0.66
CA THR A 153 -2.87 18.16 -1.33
C THR A 153 -2.53 19.27 -0.33
N SER A 154 -1.89 20.33 -0.83
CA SER A 154 -1.59 21.56 -0.09
C SER A 154 -0.88 21.28 1.23
N TRP A 155 0.04 20.32 1.24
CA TRP A 155 0.77 19.97 2.44
C TRP A 155 2.01 20.86 2.58
N LYS A 156 1.98 21.77 3.55
CA LYS A 156 3.10 22.67 3.85
C LYS A 156 4.28 21.84 4.36
N VAL A 157 5.43 21.92 3.66
CA VAL A 157 6.65 21.18 3.98
C VAL A 157 7.72 22.08 4.57
N ALA A 158 7.83 23.32 4.09
CA ALA A 158 8.81 24.27 4.57
C ALA A 158 8.33 25.71 4.30
N ASP A 159 8.95 26.68 4.99
CA ASP A 159 8.83 28.11 4.63
C ASP A 159 9.86 28.47 3.57
N MET A 160 9.52 29.38 2.66
CA MET A 160 10.43 29.82 1.60
C MET A 160 11.66 30.54 2.11
N SER A 161 11.60 31.10 3.33
CA SER A 161 12.76 31.69 4.01
C SER A 161 13.89 30.68 4.28
N ASP A 162 13.55 29.40 4.41
CA ASP A 162 14.52 28.33 4.71
C ASP A 162 15.09 27.70 3.44
N ILE A 163 14.54 28.08 2.28
CA ILE A 163 14.90 27.53 0.97
C ILE A 163 15.82 28.50 0.22
N ASP A 164 16.97 27.98 -0.19
CA ASP A 164 17.94 28.66 -1.00
C ASP A 164 17.92 28.06 -2.41
N LEU A 165 17.29 28.77 -3.35
CA LEU A 165 17.12 28.27 -4.73
C LEU A 165 18.44 28.17 -5.51
N ASP A 166 19.52 28.84 -5.05
CA ASP A 166 20.85 28.75 -5.65
C ASP A 166 21.60 27.48 -5.17
N ALA A 167 21.16 26.89 -4.07
CA ALA A 167 21.70 25.64 -3.55
C ALA A 167 20.98 24.43 -4.14
N ARG A 168 21.72 23.32 -4.27
CA ARG A 168 21.12 22.04 -4.67
C ARG A 168 20.26 21.50 -3.54
N GLN A 169 18.94 21.62 -3.70
CA GLN A 169 17.96 21.15 -2.73
C GLN A 169 16.96 20.22 -3.40
N TYR A 170 16.39 19.32 -2.61
CA TYR A 170 15.36 18.41 -3.07
C TYR A 170 14.34 18.15 -1.95
N VAL A 171 13.12 17.83 -2.35
CA VAL A 171 12.07 17.32 -1.46
C VAL A 171 12.07 15.80 -1.57
N ALA A 172 12.28 15.12 -0.45
CA ALA A 172 12.15 13.69 -0.33
C ALA A 172 10.80 13.37 0.32
N TYR A 173 10.04 12.48 -0.28
CA TYR A 173 8.78 11.98 0.25
C TYR A 173 8.86 10.49 0.43
N ARG A 174 8.34 9.99 1.56
CA ARG A 174 8.22 8.57 1.85
C ARG A 174 6.85 8.27 2.44
N PHE A 175 6.19 7.27 1.90
CA PHE A 175 4.93 6.72 2.44
C PHE A 175 5.13 5.25 2.78
N ARG A 176 4.80 4.87 4.01
CA ARG A 176 4.99 3.49 4.47
C ARG A 176 3.88 3.04 5.39
N LEU A 177 3.69 1.72 5.43
CA LEU A 177 2.91 1.04 6.45
C LEU A 177 3.75 0.90 7.73
N ASP A 178 3.23 1.37 8.86
CA ASP A 178 3.88 1.22 10.16
C ASP A 178 3.42 -0.06 10.86
N VAL A 179 4.16 -1.13 10.64
CA VAL A 179 3.89 -2.43 11.26
C VAL A 179 4.22 -2.47 12.75
N SER A 180 4.99 -1.52 13.27
CA SER A 180 5.38 -1.48 14.68
C SER A 180 4.19 -1.22 15.62
N GLN A 181 3.15 -0.58 15.10
CA GLN A 181 1.91 -0.29 15.82
C GLN A 181 0.92 -1.46 15.86
N LEU A 182 1.22 -2.55 15.14
CA LEU A 182 0.37 -3.74 15.15
C LEU A 182 0.56 -4.56 16.44
N PRO A 183 -0.44 -5.35 16.88
CA PRO A 183 -0.26 -6.35 17.93
C PRO A 183 0.83 -7.36 17.53
N ARG A 184 1.61 -7.82 18.51
CA ARG A 184 2.78 -8.70 18.27
C ARG A 184 2.56 -9.88 17.34
N PRO A 185 1.45 -10.64 17.41
CA PRO A 185 1.21 -11.75 16.47
C PRO A 185 1.20 -11.31 15.00
N PHE A 186 0.65 -10.13 14.72
CA PHE A 186 0.58 -9.56 13.37
C PHE A 186 1.92 -8.97 12.91
N GLN A 187 2.75 -8.45 13.82
CA GLN A 187 4.10 -7.99 13.48
C GLN A 187 4.96 -9.13 12.92
N ILE A 188 4.87 -10.33 13.50
CA ILE A 188 5.60 -11.52 13.05
C ILE A 188 5.07 -11.96 11.67
N ALA A 189 3.75 -12.02 11.51
CA ALA A 189 3.13 -12.36 10.24
C ALA A 189 3.47 -11.36 9.13
N ALA A 190 3.45 -10.07 9.45
CA ALA A 190 3.77 -8.99 8.53
C ALA A 190 5.22 -9.06 8.01
N GLY A 191 6.17 -9.52 8.83
CA GLY A 191 7.56 -9.69 8.42
C GLY A 191 7.74 -10.69 7.26
N ASN A 192 6.85 -11.66 7.14
CA ASN A 192 6.94 -12.77 6.19
C ASN A 192 6.00 -12.63 4.96
N GLN A 193 5.07 -11.69 4.98
CA GLN A 193 4.07 -11.52 3.91
C GLN A 193 4.29 -10.23 3.13
N ALA A 194 4.28 -10.32 1.81
CA ALA A 194 4.46 -9.18 0.91
C ALA A 194 3.34 -8.12 1.04
N ASP A 195 2.13 -8.54 1.39
CA ASP A 195 0.97 -7.66 1.56
C ASP A 195 1.16 -6.57 2.61
N TRP A 196 2.06 -6.78 3.57
CA TRP A 196 2.37 -5.84 4.65
C TRP A 196 3.58 -4.94 4.35
N ARG A 197 4.19 -5.07 3.15
CA ARG A 197 5.35 -4.28 2.73
C ARG A 197 4.92 -3.16 1.81
N LEU A 198 4.36 -2.11 2.39
CA LEU A 198 4.07 -0.86 1.68
C LEU A 198 5.12 0.17 2.07
N ASP A 199 6.01 0.50 1.14
CA ASP A 199 7.06 1.51 1.30
C ASP A 199 7.33 2.14 -0.07
N ILE A 200 6.99 3.40 -0.22
CA ILE A 200 7.27 4.20 -1.41
C ILE A 200 8.13 5.37 -1.01
N ALA A 201 9.21 5.59 -1.73
CA ALA A 201 10.02 6.78 -1.57
C ALA A 201 10.26 7.43 -2.93
N ARG A 202 10.16 8.75 -2.99
CA ARG A 202 10.48 9.56 -4.17
C ARG A 202 11.09 10.88 -3.75
N SER A 203 12.03 11.36 -4.55
CA SER A 203 12.62 12.68 -4.36
C SER A 203 12.48 13.52 -5.63
N LEU A 204 12.30 14.83 -5.45
CA LEU A 204 12.21 15.81 -6.51
C LEU A 204 13.19 16.95 -6.23
N ARG A 205 14.06 17.26 -7.18
CA ARG A 205 14.95 18.44 -7.06
C ARG A 205 14.14 19.71 -7.20
N LEU A 206 14.41 20.67 -6.32
CA LEU A 206 13.83 21.99 -6.41
C LEU A 206 14.59 22.78 -7.48
N THR A 207 13.85 23.25 -8.47
CA THR A 207 14.35 24.16 -9.52
C THR A 207 13.61 25.48 -9.45
N SER A 208 14.28 26.55 -9.87
CA SER A 208 13.69 27.90 -9.86
C SER A 208 12.37 28.00 -10.63
N ASP A 209 12.18 27.16 -11.64
CA ASP A 209 10.96 27.14 -12.46
C ASP A 209 9.74 26.53 -11.76
N MET A 210 9.96 25.63 -10.78
CA MET A 210 8.89 25.00 -10.00
C MET A 210 8.40 25.88 -8.85
N VAL A 211 9.15 26.91 -8.52
CA VAL A 211 8.93 27.76 -7.35
C VAL A 211 8.45 29.18 -7.78
N ARG A 212 8.17 29.36 -9.07
CA ARG A 212 7.64 30.62 -9.63
C ARG A 212 6.16 30.81 -9.39
#